data_adabab36dc4e0e761ddc8f6830b077b9
#
_entry.id   adabab36dc4e0e761ddc8f6830b077b9
#
_cell.length_a   1.000
_cell.length_b   1.000
_cell.length_c   1.000
_cell.angle_alpha   90.00
_cell.angle_beta   90.00
_cell.angle_gamma   90.00
#
_symmetry.space_group_name_H-M   'P 1'
#
loop_
_entity.id
_entity.type
_entity.pdbx_description
1 polymer ?
#
loop_
_entity_poly.entity_id
_entity_poly.type
_entity_poly.pdbx_seq_one_letter_code
_entity_poly.pdbx_strand_id
1 'polypeptide(L)'
;TREDSYGGDLRGRARLLLRIVAAVRATVGEGYPVFVRFSGSDFAEGGWNEADTAIVAGWAREAGADLFDISGGGLVREQRITVGPGYQVPLAAHVRREAGVLVAAVGMLTDGAQAEAVLAAGDADAIFAGREWLRDSHFALTAAADLGLEGGDPAAPSGRRGYRQLPG
;
A
#
# COMPACT_ATOMS: atom_id res chain seq x y z
N THR A 1 12.47 16.83 19.20
CA THR A 1 11.21 17.38 18.67
C THR A 1 11.54 18.56 17.73
N ARG A 2 10.97 18.61 16.53
CA ARG A 2 11.18 19.73 15.61
C ARG A 2 10.29 20.90 16.01
N GLU A 3 10.85 22.11 16.01
CA GLU A 3 10.14 23.36 16.35
C GLU A 3 9.99 24.28 15.13
N ASP A 4 10.54 23.87 13.98
CA ASP A 4 10.42 24.59 12.72
C ASP A 4 9.10 24.26 12.01
N SER A 5 8.89 24.80 10.82
CA SER A 5 7.68 24.61 10.01
C SER A 5 7.43 23.16 9.53
N TYR A 6 8.35 22.23 9.83
CA TYR A 6 8.25 20.78 9.55
C TYR A 6 7.96 19.95 10.81
N GLY A 7 7.63 20.58 11.92
CA GLY A 7 7.25 19.97 13.18
C GLY A 7 5.89 20.48 13.66
N GLY A 8 5.60 20.25 14.95
CA GLY A 8 4.36 20.69 15.58
C GLY A 8 3.14 19.87 15.19
N ASP A 9 2.13 20.48 14.61
CA ASP A 9 0.87 19.85 14.22
C ASP A 9 1.03 18.83 13.10
N LEU A 10 -0.04 18.08 12.80
CA LEU A 10 -0.02 17.05 11.77
C LEU A 10 0.34 17.60 10.39
N ARG A 11 -0.14 18.80 10.05
CA ARG A 11 0.15 19.44 8.76
C ARG A 11 1.62 19.84 8.64
N GLY A 12 2.23 20.32 9.70
CA GLY A 12 3.67 20.62 9.76
C GLY A 12 4.50 19.34 9.59
N ARG A 13 4.15 18.29 10.33
CA ARG A 13 4.82 16.97 10.23
C ARG A 13 4.71 16.35 8.84
N ALA A 14 3.58 16.50 8.14
CA ALA A 14 3.36 16.00 6.79
C ALA A 14 3.98 16.88 5.69
N ARG A 15 4.37 18.11 5.98
CA ARG A 15 4.79 19.12 4.99
C ARG A 15 5.86 18.65 4.02
N LEU A 16 6.89 17.95 4.51
CA LEU A 16 7.97 17.47 3.64
C LEU A 16 7.44 16.48 2.61
N LEU A 17 6.66 15.50 3.05
CA LEU A 17 6.04 14.52 2.17
C LEU A 17 5.20 15.20 1.08
N LEU A 18 4.30 16.09 1.47
CA LEU A 18 3.40 16.77 0.53
C LEU A 18 4.16 17.59 -0.51
N ARG A 19 5.24 18.27 -0.10
CA ARG A 19 6.13 18.99 -1.03
C ARG A 19 6.84 18.05 -2.00
N ILE A 20 7.31 16.89 -1.53
CA ILE A 20 7.96 15.90 -2.37
C ILE A 20 6.95 15.35 -3.40
N VAL A 21 5.76 14.94 -2.96
CA VAL A 21 4.72 14.41 -3.86
C VAL A 21 4.38 15.45 -4.94
N ALA A 22 4.13 16.70 -4.56
CA ALA A 22 3.80 17.75 -5.52
C ALA A 22 4.97 18.01 -6.51
N ALA A 23 6.22 18.00 -6.04
CA ALA A 23 7.38 18.19 -6.91
C ALA A 23 7.58 17.01 -7.87
N VAL A 24 7.39 15.77 -7.41
CA VAL A 24 7.44 14.57 -8.26
C VAL A 24 6.35 14.66 -9.33
N ARG A 25 5.10 14.91 -8.94
CA ARG A 25 3.97 15.04 -9.87
C ARG A 25 4.23 16.12 -10.92
N ALA A 26 4.71 17.29 -10.51
CA ALA A 26 5.05 18.37 -11.43
C ALA A 26 6.16 17.99 -12.43
N THR A 27 7.05 17.09 -12.03
CA THR A 27 8.17 16.64 -12.88
C THR A 27 7.75 15.56 -13.86
N VAL A 28 6.99 14.53 -13.39
CA VAL A 28 6.65 13.36 -14.21
C VAL A 28 5.37 13.54 -15.01
N GLY A 29 4.53 14.52 -14.68
CA GLY A 29 3.23 14.76 -15.33
C GLY A 29 2.16 13.76 -14.91
N GLU A 30 0.95 13.91 -15.46
CA GLU A 30 -0.23 13.11 -15.09
C GLU A 30 -0.18 11.65 -15.62
N GLY A 31 0.63 11.37 -16.61
CA GLY A 31 0.72 10.05 -17.25
C GLY A 31 1.53 9.01 -16.48
N TYR A 32 2.24 9.41 -15.41
CA TYR A 32 3.06 8.50 -14.61
C TYR A 32 2.44 8.28 -13.24
N PRO A 33 2.26 7.02 -12.78
CA PRO A 33 1.77 6.74 -11.43
C PRO A 33 2.79 7.15 -10.37
N VAL A 34 2.32 7.85 -9.33
CA VAL A 34 3.11 8.25 -8.16
C VAL A 34 2.61 7.49 -6.94
N PHE A 35 3.41 6.57 -6.44
CA PHE A 35 3.09 5.77 -5.28
C PHE A 35 3.81 6.29 -4.04
N VAL A 36 3.11 6.26 -2.90
CA VAL A 36 3.66 6.66 -1.60
C VAL A 36 3.56 5.49 -0.64
N ARG A 37 4.69 5.14 0.00
CA ARG A 37 4.67 4.17 1.08
C ARG A 37 4.60 4.87 2.42
N PHE A 38 3.63 4.44 3.25
CA PHE A 38 3.49 4.87 4.63
C PHE A 38 3.88 3.76 5.61
N SER A 39 4.48 4.17 6.74
CA SER A 39 4.36 3.43 7.98
C SER A 39 3.03 3.84 8.59
N GLY A 40 1.99 3.04 8.41
CA GLY A 40 0.60 3.36 8.78
C GLY A 40 0.40 3.49 10.29
N SER A 41 1.29 2.85 11.10
CA SER A 41 1.30 2.96 12.56
C SER A 41 2.69 2.65 13.10
N ASP A 42 3.08 3.34 14.17
CA ASP A 42 4.26 3.01 14.97
C ASP A 42 4.00 1.84 15.92
N PHE A 43 2.74 1.45 16.10
CA PHE A 43 2.30 0.46 17.10
C PHE A 43 2.80 0.80 18.52
N ALA A 44 2.86 2.07 18.85
CA ALA A 44 3.32 2.59 20.14
C ALA A 44 2.39 3.72 20.61
N GLU A 45 2.15 3.78 21.91
CA GLU A 45 1.33 4.84 22.51
C GLU A 45 1.95 6.23 22.26
N GLY A 46 1.12 7.17 21.82
CA GLY A 46 1.54 8.54 21.45
C GLY A 46 2.37 8.64 20.17
N GLY A 47 2.61 7.53 19.48
CA GLY A 47 3.25 7.48 18.17
C GLY A 47 2.32 7.80 17.01
N TRP A 48 2.84 7.64 15.80
CA TRP A 48 2.06 7.73 14.57
C TRP A 48 1.02 6.60 14.49
N ASN A 49 -0.17 6.91 14.01
CA ASN A 49 -1.29 5.97 13.98
C ASN A 49 -2.03 5.99 12.63
N GLU A 50 -2.93 5.04 12.45
CA GLU A 50 -3.70 4.87 11.22
C GLU A 50 -4.63 6.05 10.90
N ALA A 51 -5.14 6.76 11.91
CA ALA A 51 -6.00 7.93 11.70
C ALA A 51 -5.17 9.10 11.13
N ASP A 52 -3.98 9.37 11.70
CA ASP A 52 -3.03 10.34 11.15
C ASP A 52 -2.65 9.98 9.71
N THR A 53 -2.42 8.69 9.44
CA THR A 53 -2.08 8.18 8.11
C THR A 53 -3.21 8.43 7.11
N ALA A 54 -4.46 8.15 7.47
CA ALA A 54 -5.61 8.38 6.60
C ALA A 54 -5.76 9.86 6.21
N ILE A 55 -5.62 10.77 7.20
CA ILE A 55 -5.69 12.20 6.94
C ILE A 55 -4.58 12.64 5.98
N VAL A 56 -3.34 12.20 6.23
CA VAL A 56 -2.19 12.59 5.40
C VAL A 56 -2.24 11.94 4.02
N ALA A 57 -2.77 10.72 3.88
CA ALA A 57 -3.00 10.09 2.59
C ALA A 57 -3.99 10.90 1.73
N GLY A 58 -5.06 11.41 2.32
CA GLY A 58 -5.99 12.33 1.65
C GLY A 58 -5.28 13.58 1.11
N TRP A 59 -4.46 14.24 1.93
CA TRP A 59 -3.67 15.39 1.49
C TRP A 59 -2.62 15.04 0.43
N ALA A 60 -2.01 13.86 0.51
CA ALA A 60 -1.02 13.42 -0.48
C ALA A 60 -1.69 13.09 -1.82
N ARG A 61 -2.91 12.53 -1.83
CA ARG A 61 -3.72 12.38 -3.04
C ARG A 61 -3.97 13.75 -3.71
N GLU A 62 -4.40 14.75 -2.94
CA GLU A 62 -4.60 16.12 -3.44
C GLU A 62 -3.31 16.73 -4.00
N ALA A 63 -2.14 16.35 -3.46
CA ALA A 63 -0.83 16.74 -3.95
C ALA A 63 -0.35 15.95 -5.17
N GLY A 64 -1.09 14.91 -5.61
CA GLY A 64 -0.83 14.15 -6.82
C GLY A 64 -0.32 12.72 -6.64
N ALA A 65 -0.49 12.11 -5.46
CA ALA A 65 -0.23 10.68 -5.28
C ALA A 65 -1.42 9.84 -5.77
N ASP A 66 -1.14 8.69 -6.40
CA ASP A 66 -2.15 7.82 -7.02
C ASP A 66 -2.49 6.61 -6.16
N LEU A 67 -1.49 6.01 -5.48
CA LEU A 67 -1.66 4.79 -4.68
C LEU A 67 -0.78 4.83 -3.44
N PHE A 68 -1.29 4.25 -2.36
CA PHE A 68 -0.63 4.22 -1.06
C PHE A 68 -0.31 2.79 -0.62
N ASP A 69 0.98 2.46 -0.51
CA ASP A 69 1.44 1.21 0.07
C ASP A 69 1.51 1.35 1.59
N ILE A 70 0.64 0.64 2.30
CA ILE A 70 0.48 0.78 3.74
C ILE A 70 1.17 -0.38 4.45
N SER A 71 2.27 -0.06 5.11
CA SER A 71 2.99 -0.96 6.01
C SER A 71 2.89 -0.46 7.46
N GLY A 72 3.71 -0.96 8.40
CA GLY A 72 3.72 -0.44 9.76
C GLY A 72 4.86 -0.98 10.62
N GLY A 73 5.22 -0.20 11.64
CA GLY A 73 6.25 -0.56 12.61
C GLY A 73 7.69 -0.35 12.13
N GLY A 74 8.62 -0.75 12.99
CA GLY A 74 10.06 -0.71 12.70
C GLY A 74 10.75 0.63 13.00
N LEU A 75 10.04 1.64 13.45
CA LEU A 75 10.57 2.99 13.67
C LEU A 75 10.91 3.29 15.12
N VAL A 76 10.21 2.69 16.08
CA VAL A 76 10.39 2.93 17.51
C VAL A 76 10.63 1.62 18.25
N ARG A 77 11.38 1.67 19.37
CA ARG A 77 11.71 0.47 20.16
C ARG A 77 10.52 -0.03 20.99
N GLU A 78 9.64 0.88 21.38
CA GLU A 78 8.48 0.65 22.24
C GLU A 78 7.31 0.00 21.50
N GLN A 79 7.46 -0.26 20.22
CA GLN A 79 6.42 -0.86 19.38
C GLN A 79 5.95 -2.21 19.92
N ARG A 80 4.65 -2.45 19.87
CA ARG A 80 4.02 -3.70 20.25
C ARG A 80 3.26 -4.26 19.06
N ILE A 81 3.87 -5.17 18.33
CA ILE A 81 3.32 -5.75 17.12
C ILE A 81 3.07 -7.24 17.32
N THR A 82 1.85 -7.69 17.10
CA THR A 82 1.54 -9.11 16.94
C THR A 82 1.74 -9.47 15.47
N VAL A 83 2.88 -10.05 15.15
CA VAL A 83 3.24 -10.42 13.78
C VAL A 83 2.54 -11.72 13.39
N GLY A 84 1.92 -11.75 12.20
CA GLY A 84 1.24 -12.91 11.62
C GLY A 84 0.83 -12.64 10.18
N PRO A 85 0.26 -13.64 9.47
CA PRO A 85 -0.22 -13.44 8.10
C PRO A 85 -1.18 -12.24 8.01
N GLY A 86 -0.90 -11.31 7.10
CA GLY A 86 -1.74 -10.15 6.87
C GLY A 86 -1.79 -9.11 8.01
N TYR A 87 -0.87 -9.13 8.98
CA TYR A 87 -0.95 -8.27 10.18
C TYR A 87 -1.00 -6.76 9.90
N GLN A 88 -0.65 -6.32 8.72
CA GLN A 88 -0.73 -4.90 8.31
C GLN A 88 -1.98 -4.60 7.47
N VAL A 89 -2.72 -5.61 7.02
CA VAL A 89 -3.94 -5.44 6.22
C VAL A 89 -4.96 -4.52 6.90
N PRO A 90 -5.22 -4.61 8.23
CA PRO A 90 -6.15 -3.69 8.89
C PRO A 90 -5.78 -2.22 8.77
N LEU A 91 -4.48 -1.89 8.70
CA LEU A 91 -4.01 -0.50 8.48
C LEU A 91 -4.38 -0.02 7.07
N ALA A 92 -4.15 -0.86 6.05
CA ALA A 92 -4.53 -0.55 4.67
C ALA A 92 -6.04 -0.36 4.53
N ALA A 93 -6.84 -1.28 5.08
CA ALA A 93 -8.29 -1.21 5.07
C ALA A 93 -8.81 0.06 5.75
N HIS A 94 -8.22 0.46 6.88
CA HIS A 94 -8.56 1.70 7.57
C HIS A 94 -8.30 2.92 6.68
N VAL A 95 -7.09 3.04 6.12
CA VAL A 95 -6.71 4.18 5.28
C VAL A 95 -7.59 4.24 4.02
N ARG A 96 -7.86 3.10 3.38
CA ARG A 96 -8.74 3.00 2.22
C ARG A 96 -10.13 3.55 2.51
N ARG A 97 -10.72 3.11 3.61
CA ARG A 97 -12.07 3.49 4.01
C ARG A 97 -12.17 4.95 4.40
N GLU A 98 -11.25 5.43 5.25
CA GLU A 98 -11.35 6.78 5.83
C GLU A 98 -10.88 7.87 4.86
N ALA A 99 -9.86 7.61 4.03
CA ALA A 99 -9.34 8.59 3.08
C ALA A 99 -9.96 8.48 1.68
N GLY A 100 -10.63 7.37 1.35
CA GLY A 100 -11.20 7.13 0.03
C GLY A 100 -10.13 7.11 -1.07
N VAL A 101 -8.95 6.55 -0.78
CA VAL A 101 -7.79 6.47 -1.69
C VAL A 101 -7.53 5.02 -2.09
N LEU A 102 -6.83 4.82 -3.22
CA LEU A 102 -6.34 3.50 -3.59
C LEU A 102 -5.20 3.08 -2.68
N VAL A 103 -5.26 1.86 -2.16
CA VAL A 103 -4.22 1.32 -1.27
C VAL A 103 -3.69 -0.02 -1.74
N ALA A 104 -2.42 -0.27 -1.44
CA ALA A 104 -1.83 -1.59 -1.49
C ALA A 104 -1.60 -2.10 -0.06
N ALA A 105 -1.95 -3.37 0.18
CA ALA A 105 -1.65 -4.06 1.41
C ALA A 105 -0.38 -4.90 1.28
N VAL A 106 0.36 -5.00 2.38
CA VAL A 106 1.58 -5.80 2.52
C VAL A 106 1.61 -6.43 3.90
N GLY A 107 2.44 -7.41 4.13
CA GLY A 107 2.69 -7.94 5.48
C GLY A 107 2.38 -9.43 5.62
N MET A 108 3.36 -10.28 5.29
CA MET A 108 3.24 -11.74 5.39
C MET A 108 2.04 -12.30 4.60
N LEU A 109 1.76 -11.73 3.46
CA LEU A 109 0.90 -12.31 2.43
C LEU A 109 1.80 -13.19 1.56
N THR A 110 1.66 -14.50 1.67
CA THR A 110 2.65 -15.47 1.18
C THR A 110 2.15 -16.34 0.04
N ASP A 111 0.87 -16.26 -0.29
CA ASP A 111 0.26 -17.03 -1.38
C ASP A 111 -0.89 -16.27 -2.04
N GLY A 112 -1.34 -16.79 -3.18
CA GLY A 112 -2.42 -16.21 -3.98
C GLY A 112 -3.76 -16.19 -3.26
N ALA A 113 -4.07 -17.20 -2.45
CA ALA A 113 -5.35 -17.28 -1.75
C ALA A 113 -5.48 -16.19 -0.67
N GLN A 114 -4.40 -15.92 0.08
CA GLN A 114 -4.35 -14.81 1.04
C GLN A 114 -4.49 -13.46 0.34
N ALA A 115 -3.78 -13.28 -0.79
CA ALA A 115 -3.85 -12.05 -1.58
C ALA A 115 -5.27 -11.80 -2.11
N GLU A 116 -5.89 -12.82 -2.71
CA GLU A 116 -7.27 -12.74 -3.23
C GLU A 116 -8.28 -12.47 -2.12
N ALA A 117 -8.12 -13.08 -0.94
CA ALA A 117 -9.03 -12.86 0.18
C ALA A 117 -9.04 -11.39 0.62
N VAL A 118 -7.88 -10.73 0.68
CA VAL A 118 -7.77 -9.29 1.02
C VAL A 118 -8.46 -8.42 -0.04
N LEU A 119 -8.25 -8.71 -1.33
CA LEU A 119 -8.86 -7.97 -2.43
C LEU A 119 -10.38 -8.18 -2.47
N ALA A 120 -10.84 -9.43 -2.32
CA ALA A 120 -12.26 -9.77 -2.33
C ALA A 120 -13.02 -9.16 -1.13
N ALA A 121 -12.36 -9.03 0.03
CA ALA A 121 -12.92 -8.33 1.19
C ALA A 121 -13.03 -6.81 0.98
N GLY A 122 -12.35 -6.26 -0.02
CA GLY A 122 -12.27 -4.82 -0.26
C GLY A 122 -11.35 -4.10 0.72
N ASP A 123 -10.43 -4.82 1.36
CA ASP A 123 -9.48 -4.27 2.32
C ASP A 123 -8.31 -3.54 1.64
N ALA A 124 -8.04 -3.86 0.38
CA ALA A 124 -7.04 -3.19 -0.45
C ALA A 124 -7.42 -3.27 -1.93
N ASP A 125 -6.75 -2.46 -2.76
CA ASP A 125 -6.90 -2.43 -4.22
C ASP A 125 -5.75 -3.16 -4.92
N ALA A 126 -4.64 -3.39 -4.20
CA ALA A 126 -3.48 -4.12 -4.69
C ALA A 126 -2.77 -4.84 -3.51
N ILE A 127 -1.95 -5.83 -3.86
CA ILE A 127 -1.10 -6.55 -2.89
C ILE A 127 0.35 -6.33 -3.25
N PHE A 128 1.16 -5.96 -2.25
CA PHE A 128 2.60 -5.89 -2.36
C PHE A 128 3.22 -7.04 -1.59
N ALA A 129 4.14 -7.74 -2.23
CA ALA A 129 4.92 -8.80 -1.63
C ALA A 129 6.42 -8.48 -1.79
N GLY A 130 7.22 -8.74 -0.79
CA GLY A 130 8.67 -8.54 -0.85
C GLY A 130 9.41 -9.86 -0.89
N ARG A 131 9.46 -10.54 0.25
CA ARG A 131 10.22 -11.80 0.41
C ARG A 131 9.74 -12.91 -0.51
N GLU A 132 8.46 -12.94 -0.87
CA GLU A 132 7.93 -13.97 -1.76
C GLU A 132 8.50 -13.83 -3.18
N TRP A 133 8.67 -12.60 -3.68
CA TRP A 133 9.36 -12.36 -4.95
C TRP A 133 10.84 -12.76 -4.94
N LEU A 134 11.48 -12.78 -3.76
CA LEU A 134 12.86 -13.27 -3.63
C LEU A 134 12.92 -14.81 -3.59
N ARG A 135 11.86 -15.47 -3.16
CA ARG A 135 11.73 -16.93 -3.12
C ARG A 135 11.29 -17.49 -4.47
N ASP A 136 10.34 -16.83 -5.10
CA ASP A 136 9.77 -17.17 -6.40
C ASP A 136 9.67 -15.90 -7.26
N SER A 137 10.54 -15.77 -8.24
CA SER A 137 10.52 -14.65 -9.19
C SER A 137 9.27 -14.62 -10.07
N HIS A 138 8.50 -15.73 -10.10
CA HIS A 138 7.25 -15.87 -10.83
C HIS A 138 6.03 -15.88 -9.89
N PHE A 139 6.16 -15.40 -8.67
CA PHE A 139 5.13 -15.44 -7.63
C PHE A 139 3.72 -15.05 -8.11
N ALA A 140 3.60 -14.02 -8.96
CA ALA A 140 2.29 -13.64 -9.49
C ALA A 140 1.70 -14.69 -10.45
N LEU A 141 2.54 -15.39 -11.24
CA LEU A 141 2.09 -16.47 -12.12
C LEU A 141 1.72 -17.71 -11.32
N THR A 142 2.53 -18.04 -10.32
CA THR A 142 2.24 -19.14 -9.37
C THR A 142 0.90 -18.88 -8.66
N ALA A 143 0.71 -17.67 -8.13
CA ALA A 143 -0.54 -17.29 -7.48
C ALA A 143 -1.74 -17.35 -8.44
N ALA A 144 -1.58 -16.95 -9.70
CA ALA A 144 -2.63 -17.03 -10.70
C ALA A 144 -3.01 -18.50 -11.02
N ALA A 145 -1.99 -19.36 -11.14
CA ALA A 145 -2.21 -20.80 -11.36
C ALA A 145 -2.93 -21.46 -10.16
N ASP A 146 -2.49 -21.17 -8.94
CA ASP A 146 -3.12 -21.68 -7.70
C ASP A 146 -4.58 -21.26 -7.56
N LEU A 147 -4.93 -20.07 -8.09
CA LEU A 147 -6.30 -19.56 -8.14
C LEU A 147 -7.11 -20.07 -9.36
N GLY A 148 -6.53 -20.93 -10.19
CA GLY A 148 -7.18 -21.41 -11.41
C GLY A 148 -7.38 -20.36 -12.48
N LEU A 149 -6.56 -19.29 -12.49
CA LEU A 149 -6.63 -18.18 -13.45
C LEU A 149 -5.76 -18.42 -14.70
N GLU A 150 -5.36 -19.65 -14.97
CA GLU A 150 -4.59 -20.02 -16.15
C GLU A 150 -5.36 -19.68 -17.43
N GLY A 151 -4.71 -18.91 -18.33
CA GLY A 151 -5.25 -18.61 -19.65
C GLY A 151 -6.44 -17.65 -19.65
N GLY A 152 -6.39 -16.59 -18.86
CA GLY A 152 -7.48 -15.60 -18.78
C GLY A 152 -7.98 -15.14 -20.15
N ASP A 153 -9.28 -15.26 -20.38
CA ASP A 153 -9.99 -14.78 -21.57
C ASP A 153 -9.71 -13.27 -21.74
N PRO A 154 -9.11 -12.84 -22.87
CA PRO A 154 -8.87 -11.43 -23.15
C PRO A 154 -10.15 -10.59 -23.25
N ALA A 155 -11.33 -11.25 -23.33
CA ALA A 155 -12.66 -10.62 -23.33
C ALA A 155 -13.31 -10.55 -21.94
N ALA A 156 -12.67 -11.09 -20.89
CA ALA A 156 -13.21 -11.00 -19.53
C ALA A 156 -13.32 -9.54 -19.08
N PRO A 157 -14.42 -9.15 -18.39
CA PRO A 157 -14.57 -7.80 -17.86
C PRO A 157 -13.35 -7.41 -17.02
N SER A 158 -12.93 -6.14 -17.12
CA SER A 158 -11.68 -5.53 -16.69
C SER A 158 -11.27 -5.66 -15.20
N GLY A 159 -11.76 -6.66 -14.49
CA GLY A 159 -11.32 -7.05 -13.14
C GLY A 159 -10.41 -8.27 -13.11
N ARG A 160 -10.34 -9.04 -14.17
CA ARG A 160 -9.57 -10.28 -14.24
C ARG A 160 -8.85 -10.38 -15.59
N ARG A 161 -7.88 -9.51 -15.83
CA ARG A 161 -7.00 -9.71 -16.99
C ARG A 161 -5.99 -10.81 -16.64
N GLY A 162 -6.21 -12.01 -17.17
CA GLY A 162 -5.23 -13.07 -17.12
C GLY A 162 -3.91 -12.67 -17.76
N TYR A 163 -2.81 -13.18 -17.23
CA TYR A 163 -1.48 -12.96 -17.78
C TYR A 163 -1.39 -13.57 -19.18
N ARG A 164 -1.02 -12.78 -20.18
CA ARG A 164 -0.61 -13.30 -21.47
C ARG A 164 0.69 -14.09 -21.27
N GLN A 165 0.70 -15.36 -21.64
CA GLN A 165 1.95 -16.09 -21.81
C GLN A 165 2.81 -15.32 -22.84
N LEU A 166 3.99 -14.91 -22.43
CA LEU A 166 4.98 -14.41 -23.39
C LEU A 166 5.43 -15.60 -24.23
N PRO A 167 5.46 -15.49 -25.56
CA PRO A 167 6.02 -16.55 -26.40
C PRO A 167 7.50 -16.73 -26.02
N GLY A 168 7.93 -17.98 -25.79
CA GLY A 168 9.30 -18.37 -25.51
C GLY A 168 10.24 -18.11 -26.69
#